data_e3222885fe374d8d1537eb9d86a9413f
#
_entry.id   e3222885fe374d8d1537eb9d86a9413f
#
_cell.length_a   1.000
_cell.length_b   1.000
_cell.length_c   1.000
_cell.angle_alpha   90.00
_cell.angle_beta   90.00
_cell.angle_gamma   90.00
#
_symmetry.space_group_name_H-M   'P 1'
#
loop_
_entity.id
_entity.type
_entity.pdbx_description
1 polymer ?
#
loop_
_entity_poly.entity_id
_entity_poly.type
_entity_poly.pdbx_seq_one_letter_code
_entity_poly.pdbx_strand_id
1 'polypeptide(L)'
;ALLAESRKRFEIGFTQLADQPFHSITTMMRQIPNLARLRADKSVYDLVSHHIQHDDLRQALSMQPLLVGGNPFQTSSIYNLIHYLERKWGVFFAKGGTGALVDALEQLMLKAGIEIETNCTVDHLTIKDRVATGAVLESGKSLHADIVVSNVDPNFLFRHMVPEEEQRTSLKIKRRVTELSMGLFVLFFGSKRKFPDVAHHTIWLGPRYKALLEDIFKNKTLAEDFSLYIHLSLIHI
;
A
#
# COMPACT_ATOMS: atom_id res chain seq x y z
N ALA A 1 -13.94 6.90 22.53
CA ALA A 1 -14.54 5.68 21.98
C ALA A 1 -13.77 5.19 20.75
N LEU A 2 -13.68 5.94 19.63
CA LEU A 2 -13.01 5.52 18.38
C LEU A 2 -11.56 5.08 18.58
N LEU A 3 -10.73 5.84 19.31
CA LEU A 3 -9.33 5.48 19.60
C LEU A 3 -9.19 4.19 20.43
N ALA A 4 -10.15 3.90 21.31
CA ALA A 4 -10.15 2.64 22.05
C ALA A 4 -10.43 1.44 21.13
N GLU A 5 -11.30 1.62 20.15
CA GLU A 5 -11.54 0.63 19.10
C GLU A 5 -10.32 0.47 18.17
N SER A 6 -9.64 1.57 17.82
CA SER A 6 -8.39 1.55 17.04
C SER A 6 -7.27 0.78 17.78
N ARG A 7 -7.16 0.98 19.10
CA ARG A 7 -6.21 0.25 19.93
C ARG A 7 -6.43 -1.27 19.89
N LYS A 8 -7.67 -1.73 20.05
CA LYS A 8 -7.99 -3.17 19.97
C LYS A 8 -7.60 -3.77 18.62
N ARG A 9 -7.86 -3.04 17.52
CA ARG A 9 -7.49 -3.44 16.17
C ARG A 9 -5.98 -3.50 15.99
N PHE A 10 -5.26 -2.55 16.57
CA PHE A 10 -3.81 -2.53 16.57
C PHE A 10 -3.22 -3.73 17.34
N GLU A 11 -3.69 -4.00 18.55
CA GLU A 11 -3.20 -5.10 19.39
C GLU A 11 -3.40 -6.47 18.72
N ILE A 12 -4.51 -6.68 18.02
CA ILE A 12 -4.77 -7.93 17.32
C ILE A 12 -4.17 -7.91 15.91
N GLY A 13 -4.48 -6.90 15.10
CA GLY A 13 -4.13 -6.88 13.69
C GLY A 13 -2.65 -6.66 13.43
N PHE A 14 -1.99 -5.85 14.25
CA PHE A 14 -0.57 -5.55 14.09
C PHE A 14 0.31 -6.35 15.05
N THR A 15 0.03 -6.32 16.37
CA THR A 15 0.92 -6.95 17.36
C THR A 15 0.87 -8.49 17.31
N GLN A 16 -0.30 -9.08 17.01
CA GLN A 16 -0.45 -10.54 17.04
C GLN A 16 -0.41 -11.18 15.66
N LEU A 17 -0.79 -10.46 14.60
CA LEU A 17 -0.99 -11.04 13.28
C LEU A 17 -0.05 -10.54 12.19
N ALA A 18 0.72 -9.45 12.41
CA ALA A 18 1.54 -8.86 11.36
C ALA A 18 2.67 -9.79 10.87
N ASP A 19 3.18 -10.65 11.74
CA ASP A 19 4.22 -11.63 11.44
C ASP A 19 3.67 -13.02 11.05
N GLN A 20 2.34 -13.19 11.03
CA GLN A 20 1.72 -14.46 10.71
C GLN A 20 1.44 -14.61 9.22
N PRO A 21 1.96 -15.64 8.56
CA PRO A 21 1.69 -15.85 7.14
C PRO A 21 0.26 -16.37 6.93
N PHE A 22 -0.54 -15.65 6.15
CA PHE A 22 -1.93 -16.01 5.80
C PHE A 22 -2.03 -16.91 4.54
N HIS A 23 -1.04 -17.75 4.30
CA HIS A 23 -1.01 -18.62 3.11
C HIS A 23 -1.86 -19.88 3.26
N SER A 24 -2.31 -20.24 4.45
CA SER A 24 -3.08 -21.44 4.76
C SER A 24 -4.53 -21.12 5.13
N ILE A 25 -5.48 -21.84 4.54
CA ILE A 25 -6.90 -21.77 4.89
C ILE A 25 -7.12 -22.05 6.37
N THR A 26 -6.38 -23.00 6.94
CA THR A 26 -6.48 -23.34 8.37
C THR A 26 -6.03 -22.18 9.26
N THR A 27 -4.97 -21.47 8.89
CA THR A 27 -4.54 -20.26 9.60
C THR A 27 -5.60 -19.17 9.53
N MET A 28 -6.19 -18.94 8.36
CA MET A 28 -7.29 -17.99 8.21
C MET A 28 -8.52 -18.36 9.06
N MET A 29 -8.92 -19.63 9.04
CA MET A 29 -10.06 -20.09 9.85
C MET A 29 -9.85 -19.89 11.36
N ARG A 30 -8.63 -20.08 11.86
CA ARG A 30 -8.27 -19.82 13.26
C ARG A 30 -8.43 -18.34 13.64
N GLN A 31 -8.35 -17.41 12.67
CA GLN A 31 -8.48 -15.99 12.91
C GLN A 31 -9.94 -15.49 12.82
N ILE A 32 -10.89 -16.31 12.39
CA ILE A 32 -12.30 -15.92 12.27
C ILE A 32 -12.85 -15.32 13.58
N PRO A 33 -12.61 -15.90 14.78
CA PRO A 33 -13.09 -15.31 16.04
C PRO A 33 -12.53 -13.91 16.29
N ASN A 34 -11.25 -13.69 16.00
CA ASN A 34 -10.60 -12.38 16.13
C ASN A 34 -11.20 -11.38 15.15
N LEU A 35 -11.37 -11.77 13.89
CA LEU A 35 -11.96 -10.92 12.84
C LEU A 35 -13.42 -10.56 13.17
N ALA A 36 -14.20 -11.52 13.65
CA ALA A 36 -15.58 -11.29 14.08
C ALA A 36 -15.64 -10.32 15.28
N ARG A 37 -14.78 -10.53 16.29
CA ARG A 37 -14.70 -9.64 17.47
C ARG A 37 -14.34 -8.21 17.09
N LEU A 38 -13.49 -8.03 16.08
CA LEU A 38 -13.09 -6.72 15.56
C LEU A 38 -14.13 -6.13 14.59
N ARG A 39 -15.21 -6.86 14.26
CA ARG A 39 -16.14 -6.45 13.22
C ARG A 39 -15.44 -6.10 11.90
N ALA A 40 -14.50 -6.96 11.49
CA ALA A 40 -13.70 -6.79 10.28
C ALA A 40 -14.55 -6.83 8.98
N ASP A 41 -15.79 -7.28 9.09
CA ASP A 41 -16.84 -7.23 8.06
C ASP A 41 -17.33 -5.81 7.75
N LYS A 42 -17.15 -4.86 8.68
CA LYS A 42 -17.53 -3.46 8.50
C LYS A 42 -16.44 -2.68 7.80
N SER A 43 -16.85 -1.64 7.08
CA SER A 43 -15.89 -0.71 6.48
C SER A 43 -15.28 0.24 7.52
N VAL A 44 -14.16 0.89 7.16
CA VAL A 44 -13.58 1.97 7.99
C VAL A 44 -14.58 3.10 8.16
N TYR A 45 -15.30 3.48 7.09
CA TYR A 45 -16.29 4.53 7.15
C TYR A 45 -17.47 4.19 8.08
N ASP A 46 -17.96 2.94 8.04
CA ASP A 46 -19.03 2.49 8.95
C ASP A 46 -18.58 2.55 10.41
N LEU A 47 -17.36 2.11 10.71
CA LEU A 47 -16.81 2.18 12.06
C LEU A 47 -16.72 3.61 12.56
N VAL A 48 -16.17 4.52 11.75
CA VAL A 48 -16.03 5.93 12.09
C VAL A 48 -17.41 6.56 12.30
N SER A 49 -18.35 6.28 11.39
CA SER A 49 -19.71 6.82 11.45
C SER A 49 -20.51 6.36 12.68
N HIS A 50 -20.19 5.20 13.24
CA HIS A 50 -20.78 4.74 14.49
C HIS A 50 -20.40 5.62 15.69
N HIS A 51 -19.21 6.24 15.64
CA HIS A 51 -18.70 7.06 16.75
C HIS A 51 -18.76 8.56 16.50
N ILE A 52 -18.79 8.99 15.25
CA ILE A 52 -18.70 10.39 14.84
C ILE A 52 -19.95 10.77 14.05
N GLN A 53 -20.57 11.91 14.40
CA GLN A 53 -21.77 12.39 13.72
C GLN A 53 -21.49 13.44 12.65
N HIS A 54 -20.44 14.26 12.84
CA HIS A 54 -20.08 15.33 11.92
C HIS A 54 -19.45 14.76 10.63
N ASP A 55 -20.00 15.11 9.47
CA ASP A 55 -19.63 14.51 8.19
C ASP A 55 -18.17 14.78 7.79
N ASP A 56 -17.67 15.99 7.96
CA ASP A 56 -16.27 16.32 7.65
C ASP A 56 -15.30 15.51 8.52
N LEU A 57 -15.64 15.28 9.79
CA LEU A 57 -14.85 14.44 10.67
C LEU A 57 -14.94 12.96 10.29
N ARG A 58 -16.07 12.48 9.78
CA ARG A 58 -16.19 11.13 9.22
C ARG A 58 -15.25 10.95 8.03
N GLN A 59 -15.23 11.91 7.13
CA GLN A 59 -14.35 11.90 5.96
C GLN A 59 -12.88 11.91 6.41
N ALA A 60 -12.48 12.87 7.23
CA ALA A 60 -11.11 13.02 7.71
C ALA A 60 -10.60 11.78 8.48
N LEU A 61 -11.45 11.16 9.31
CA LEU A 61 -11.08 10.00 10.11
C LEU A 61 -11.27 8.65 9.41
N SER A 62 -11.79 8.62 8.19
CA SER A 62 -11.95 7.41 7.39
C SER A 62 -11.06 7.34 6.16
N MET A 63 -10.32 8.37 5.84
CA MET A 63 -9.56 8.47 4.59
C MET A 63 -8.30 7.58 4.51
N GLN A 64 -7.79 7.06 5.62
CA GLN A 64 -6.53 6.29 5.65
C GLN A 64 -6.44 5.16 4.62
N PRO A 65 -7.51 4.41 4.31
CA PRO A 65 -7.46 3.41 3.26
C PRO A 65 -7.04 3.94 1.89
N LEU A 66 -7.34 5.21 1.59
CA LEU A 66 -6.93 5.83 0.32
C LEU A 66 -5.40 5.86 0.15
N LEU A 67 -4.64 5.98 1.25
CA LEU A 67 -3.18 5.98 1.24
C LEU A 67 -2.57 4.63 0.80
N VAL A 68 -3.35 3.56 0.88
CA VAL A 68 -2.96 2.20 0.46
C VAL A 68 -3.81 1.70 -0.73
N GLY A 69 -4.48 2.60 -1.44
CA GLY A 69 -5.27 2.28 -2.62
C GLY A 69 -6.62 1.62 -2.33
N GLY A 70 -7.15 1.73 -1.12
CA GLY A 70 -8.42 1.16 -0.71
C GLY A 70 -9.55 2.18 -0.60
N ASN A 71 -10.77 1.76 -0.94
CA ASN A 71 -11.98 2.58 -0.77
C ASN A 71 -12.44 2.53 0.71
N PRO A 72 -12.53 3.67 1.43
CA PRO A 72 -12.97 3.73 2.83
C PRO A 72 -14.33 3.07 3.10
N PHE A 73 -15.22 3.06 2.12
CA PHE A 73 -16.56 2.46 2.21
C PHE A 73 -16.57 0.94 2.02
N GLN A 74 -15.45 0.35 1.59
CA GLN A 74 -15.32 -1.09 1.32
C GLN A 74 -14.17 -1.74 2.09
N THR A 75 -13.14 -0.97 2.40
CA THR A 75 -11.96 -1.46 3.12
C THR A 75 -12.32 -1.80 4.56
N SER A 76 -11.88 -2.96 5.01
CA SER A 76 -12.14 -3.48 6.36
C SER A 76 -11.79 -2.47 7.46
N SER A 77 -12.63 -2.40 8.48
CA SER A 77 -12.44 -1.56 9.67
C SER A 77 -11.13 -1.84 10.43
N ILE A 78 -10.43 -2.92 10.12
CA ILE A 78 -9.11 -3.22 10.69
C ILE A 78 -8.13 -2.08 10.41
N TYR A 79 -8.18 -1.44 9.23
CA TYR A 79 -7.31 -0.32 8.87
C TYR A 79 -7.46 0.91 9.78
N ASN A 80 -8.51 0.99 10.58
CA ASN A 80 -8.64 2.03 11.60
C ASN A 80 -7.56 1.93 12.70
N LEU A 81 -6.80 0.82 12.80
CA LEU A 81 -5.64 0.66 13.67
C LEU A 81 -4.60 1.77 13.47
N ILE A 82 -4.52 2.37 12.28
CA ILE A 82 -3.58 3.43 11.91
C ILE A 82 -3.71 4.62 12.86
N HIS A 83 -4.93 5.02 13.24
CA HIS A 83 -5.13 6.13 14.20
C HIS A 83 -4.47 5.90 15.56
N TYR A 84 -4.49 4.65 16.05
CA TYR A 84 -3.81 4.34 17.30
C TYR A 84 -2.29 4.35 17.13
N LEU A 85 -1.79 3.82 16.02
CA LEU A 85 -0.38 3.81 15.68
C LEU A 85 0.18 5.24 15.63
N GLU A 86 -0.44 6.12 14.85
CA GLU A 86 -0.05 7.53 14.72
C GLU A 86 -0.11 8.26 16.07
N ARG A 87 -1.14 7.99 16.86
CA ARG A 87 -1.30 8.64 18.17
C ARG A 87 -0.29 8.17 19.21
N LYS A 88 0.11 6.88 19.14
CA LYS A 88 1.03 6.28 20.12
C LYS A 88 2.49 6.63 19.85
N TRP A 89 2.91 6.60 18.59
CA TRP A 89 4.31 6.83 18.23
C TRP A 89 4.57 8.12 17.47
N GLY A 90 3.54 8.80 17.00
CA GLY A 90 3.67 9.98 16.14
C GLY A 90 3.92 9.61 14.68
N VAL A 91 4.10 10.65 13.86
CA VAL A 91 4.47 10.54 12.46
C VAL A 91 5.79 11.29 12.27
N PHE A 92 6.76 10.65 11.64
CA PHE A 92 8.11 11.16 11.48
C PHE A 92 8.47 11.28 10.01
N PHE A 93 9.26 12.27 9.70
CA PHE A 93 9.86 12.46 8.38
C PHE A 93 11.38 12.36 8.49
N ALA A 94 12.01 11.62 7.59
CA ALA A 94 13.45 11.43 7.62
C ALA A 94 14.18 12.75 7.34
N LYS A 95 15.20 13.09 8.14
CA LYS A 95 16.11 14.21 7.84
C LYS A 95 16.80 13.96 6.51
N GLY A 96 16.73 14.92 5.60
CA GLY A 96 17.21 14.75 4.21
C GLY A 96 16.22 14.08 3.28
N GLY A 97 14.98 13.81 3.74
CA GLY A 97 13.91 13.23 2.94
C GLY A 97 13.98 11.70 2.79
N THR A 98 13.10 11.17 1.96
CA THR A 98 13.05 9.72 1.69
C THR A 98 14.32 9.22 0.97
N GLY A 99 14.99 10.06 0.17
CA GLY A 99 16.26 9.73 -0.46
C GLY A 99 17.34 9.36 0.56
N ALA A 100 17.48 10.15 1.64
CA ALA A 100 18.45 9.85 2.70
C ALA A 100 18.17 8.49 3.40
N LEU A 101 16.92 8.06 3.46
CA LEU A 101 16.58 6.73 3.96
C LEU A 101 17.04 5.63 2.99
N VAL A 102 16.84 5.85 1.68
CA VAL A 102 17.31 4.93 0.63
C VAL A 102 18.83 4.82 0.67
N ASP A 103 19.54 5.94 0.73
CA ASP A 103 21.02 5.98 0.82
C ASP A 103 21.52 5.23 2.06
N ALA A 104 20.85 5.39 3.21
CA ALA A 104 21.21 4.67 4.43
C ALA A 104 21.00 3.16 4.32
N LEU A 105 19.95 2.72 3.65
CA LEU A 105 19.70 1.30 3.38
C LEU A 105 20.74 0.74 2.40
N GLU A 106 21.08 1.47 1.34
CA GLU A 106 22.15 1.10 0.40
C GLU A 106 23.47 0.89 1.14
N GLN A 107 23.87 1.84 1.99
CA GLN A 107 25.10 1.72 2.77
C GLN A 107 25.08 0.51 3.71
N LEU A 108 23.92 0.19 4.29
CA LEU A 108 23.75 -1.00 5.12
C LEU A 108 23.92 -2.29 4.32
N MET A 109 23.33 -2.33 3.13
CA MET A 109 23.43 -3.47 2.19
C MET A 109 24.87 -3.71 1.77
N LEU A 110 25.58 -2.66 1.35
CA LEU A 110 27.00 -2.73 0.95
C LEU A 110 27.88 -3.23 2.12
N LYS A 111 27.66 -2.73 3.35
CA LYS A 111 28.36 -3.21 4.54
C LYS A 111 28.07 -4.69 4.86
N ALA A 112 26.91 -5.19 4.49
CA ALA A 112 26.53 -6.59 4.62
C ALA A 112 27.11 -7.48 3.49
N GLY A 113 27.87 -6.91 2.54
CA GLY A 113 28.44 -7.63 1.41
C GLY A 113 27.46 -7.91 0.28
N ILE A 114 26.34 -7.17 0.22
CA ILE A 114 25.36 -7.31 -0.85
C ILE A 114 25.85 -6.54 -2.07
N GLU A 115 25.88 -7.18 -3.23
CA GLU A 115 26.15 -6.55 -4.50
C GLU A 115 24.88 -5.87 -5.02
N ILE A 116 25.00 -4.61 -5.44
CA ILE A 116 23.91 -3.80 -5.99
C ILE A 116 24.27 -3.45 -7.43
N GLU A 117 23.47 -3.92 -8.37
CA GLU A 117 23.57 -3.54 -9.77
C GLU A 117 22.39 -2.64 -10.15
N THR A 118 22.68 -1.42 -10.59
CA THR A 118 21.69 -0.46 -11.12
C THR A 118 21.74 -0.44 -12.65
N ASN A 119 20.71 0.14 -13.28
CA ASN A 119 20.56 0.16 -14.74
C ASN A 119 20.55 -1.25 -15.37
N CYS A 120 20.08 -2.22 -14.61
CA CYS A 120 19.95 -3.62 -14.98
C CYS A 120 18.47 -4.01 -15.07
N THR A 121 17.87 -3.81 -16.23
CA THR A 121 16.48 -4.23 -16.46
C THR A 121 16.42 -5.74 -16.59
N VAL A 122 15.59 -6.36 -15.74
CA VAL A 122 15.28 -7.78 -15.84
C VAL A 122 14.18 -7.99 -16.86
N ASP A 123 14.45 -8.79 -17.89
CA ASP A 123 13.50 -9.17 -18.93
C ASP A 123 12.55 -10.25 -18.45
N HIS A 124 13.08 -11.39 -18.02
CA HIS A 124 12.26 -12.49 -17.53
C HIS A 124 12.98 -13.33 -16.46
N LEU A 125 12.21 -14.16 -15.74
CA LEU A 125 12.75 -15.13 -14.79
C LEU A 125 13.08 -16.45 -15.50
N THR A 126 14.22 -17.04 -15.13
CA THR A 126 14.55 -18.42 -15.52
C THR A 126 13.83 -19.37 -14.56
N ILE A 127 12.93 -20.19 -15.10
CA ILE A 127 12.16 -21.15 -14.33
C ILE A 127 12.37 -22.55 -14.91
N LYS A 128 12.63 -23.52 -14.05
CA LYS A 128 12.76 -24.92 -14.40
C LYS A 128 11.96 -25.76 -13.40
N ASP A 129 11.08 -26.60 -13.91
CA ASP A 129 10.25 -27.47 -13.07
C ASP A 129 9.45 -26.69 -12.00
N ARG A 130 8.96 -25.50 -12.33
CA ARG A 130 8.26 -24.53 -11.44
C ARG A 130 9.11 -23.97 -10.31
N VAL A 131 10.42 -24.03 -10.43
CA VAL A 131 11.38 -23.44 -9.50
C VAL A 131 12.11 -22.31 -10.22
N ALA A 132 12.11 -21.11 -9.62
CA ALA A 132 12.89 -20.00 -10.12
C ALA A 132 14.39 -20.30 -9.85
N THR A 133 15.20 -20.24 -10.89
CA THR A 133 16.65 -20.55 -10.85
C THR A 133 17.49 -19.32 -11.16
N GLY A 134 16.87 -18.19 -11.45
CA GLY A 134 17.57 -16.96 -11.79
C GLY A 134 16.71 -15.98 -12.59
N ALA A 135 17.38 -15.10 -13.28
CA ALA A 135 16.78 -14.08 -14.15
C ALA A 135 17.66 -13.81 -15.38
N VAL A 136 17.03 -13.33 -16.44
CA VAL A 136 17.72 -12.86 -17.65
C VAL A 136 17.51 -11.37 -17.77
N LEU A 137 18.57 -10.63 -18.02
CA LEU A 137 18.53 -9.19 -18.23
C LEU A 137 18.22 -8.87 -19.70
N GLU A 138 17.69 -7.68 -19.99
CA GLU A 138 17.49 -7.20 -21.37
C GLU A 138 18.80 -7.21 -22.20
N SER A 139 19.96 -7.11 -21.55
CA SER A 139 21.27 -7.24 -22.19
C SER A 139 21.60 -8.69 -22.65
N GLY A 140 20.77 -9.66 -22.31
CA GLY A 140 21.02 -11.09 -22.55
C GLY A 140 21.86 -11.77 -21.46
N LYS A 141 22.38 -11.04 -20.45
CA LYS A 141 23.14 -11.61 -19.32
C LYS A 141 22.20 -12.44 -18.46
N SER A 142 22.57 -13.71 -18.21
CA SER A 142 21.85 -14.60 -17.27
C SER A 142 22.46 -14.52 -15.88
N LEU A 143 21.61 -14.40 -14.89
CA LEU A 143 21.94 -14.44 -13.47
C LEU A 143 21.37 -15.70 -12.85
N HIS A 144 22.17 -16.43 -12.10
CA HIS A 144 21.74 -17.64 -11.39
C HIS A 144 21.57 -17.34 -9.89
N ALA A 145 20.52 -17.87 -9.29
CA ALA A 145 20.25 -17.74 -7.87
C ALA A 145 19.41 -18.91 -7.35
N ASP A 146 19.66 -19.32 -6.12
CA ASP A 146 18.88 -20.37 -5.42
C ASP A 146 17.52 -19.85 -5.00
N ILE A 147 17.40 -18.55 -4.73
CA ILE A 147 16.17 -17.85 -4.33
C ILE A 147 16.06 -16.55 -5.12
N VAL A 148 14.90 -16.31 -5.70
CA VAL A 148 14.56 -15.05 -6.37
C VAL A 148 13.45 -14.36 -5.61
N VAL A 149 13.70 -13.13 -5.15
CA VAL A 149 12.71 -12.27 -4.51
C VAL A 149 12.40 -11.10 -5.44
N SER A 150 11.14 -10.88 -5.73
CA SER A 150 10.69 -9.79 -6.61
C SER A 150 9.70 -8.89 -5.88
N ASN A 151 9.91 -7.57 -5.98
CA ASN A 151 8.95 -6.55 -5.56
C ASN A 151 8.22 -5.88 -6.74
N VAL A 152 8.36 -6.44 -7.93
CA VAL A 152 7.57 -6.04 -9.10
C VAL A 152 6.10 -6.32 -8.84
N ASP A 153 5.21 -5.46 -9.37
CA ASP A 153 3.76 -5.73 -9.29
C ASP A 153 3.45 -7.17 -9.71
N PRO A 154 2.75 -7.96 -8.87
CA PRO A 154 2.54 -9.38 -9.14
C PRO A 154 1.79 -9.65 -10.45
N ASN A 155 0.88 -8.77 -10.87
CA ASN A 155 0.16 -8.93 -12.14
C ASN A 155 1.11 -8.74 -13.32
N PHE A 156 2.00 -7.74 -13.24
CA PHE A 156 3.05 -7.51 -14.24
C PHE A 156 4.04 -8.68 -14.28
N LEU A 157 4.56 -9.11 -13.11
CA LEU A 157 5.50 -10.22 -12.99
C LEU A 157 4.98 -11.48 -13.69
N PHE A 158 3.78 -11.93 -13.33
CA PHE A 158 3.19 -13.14 -13.89
C PHE A 158 2.63 -12.97 -15.31
N ARG A 159 2.45 -11.76 -15.79
CA ARG A 159 2.03 -11.53 -17.17
C ARG A 159 3.19 -11.48 -18.15
N HIS A 160 4.32 -10.93 -17.72
CA HIS A 160 5.41 -10.56 -18.61
C HIS A 160 6.73 -11.27 -18.32
N MET A 161 6.98 -11.65 -17.06
CA MET A 161 8.30 -12.17 -16.65
C MET A 161 8.31 -13.64 -16.29
N VAL A 162 7.15 -14.29 -16.13
CA VAL A 162 7.03 -15.70 -15.83
C VAL A 162 6.36 -16.42 -17.00
N PRO A 163 6.99 -17.43 -17.63
CA PRO A 163 6.40 -18.21 -18.72
C PRO A 163 5.04 -18.78 -18.35
N GLU A 164 4.09 -18.74 -19.28
CA GLU A 164 2.69 -19.13 -18.97
C GLU A 164 2.56 -20.60 -18.61
N GLU A 165 3.37 -21.46 -19.22
CA GLU A 165 3.42 -22.91 -18.97
C GLU A 165 3.89 -23.23 -17.55
N GLU A 166 4.71 -22.39 -16.94
CA GLU A 166 5.22 -22.55 -15.58
C GLU A 166 4.25 -22.02 -14.50
N GLN A 167 3.17 -21.34 -14.91
CA GLN A 167 2.21 -20.77 -13.98
C GLN A 167 1.15 -21.81 -13.57
N ARG A 168 0.84 -21.86 -12.26
CA ARG A 168 -0.27 -22.69 -11.74
C ARG A 168 -1.62 -22.17 -12.26
N THR A 169 -2.52 -23.08 -12.59
CA THR A 169 -3.88 -22.76 -13.07
C THR A 169 -4.64 -21.86 -12.09
N SER A 170 -4.51 -22.11 -10.78
CA SER A 170 -5.13 -21.27 -9.74
C SER A 170 -4.65 -19.82 -9.77
N LEU A 171 -3.37 -19.61 -10.09
CA LEU A 171 -2.79 -18.27 -10.24
C LEU A 171 -3.34 -17.57 -11.48
N LYS A 172 -3.44 -18.29 -12.61
CA LYS A 172 -4.04 -17.75 -13.84
C LYS A 172 -5.49 -17.30 -13.62
N ILE A 173 -6.29 -18.09 -12.90
CA ILE A 173 -7.67 -17.75 -12.54
C ILE A 173 -7.68 -16.52 -11.61
N LYS A 174 -6.90 -16.55 -10.53
CA LYS A 174 -6.83 -15.44 -9.58
C LYS A 174 -6.49 -14.13 -10.28
N ARG A 175 -5.49 -14.13 -11.17
CA ARG A 175 -5.08 -12.94 -11.92
C ARG A 175 -6.18 -12.36 -12.82
N ARG A 176 -7.04 -13.21 -13.40
CA ARG A 176 -8.17 -12.76 -14.25
C ARG A 176 -9.27 -12.06 -13.47
N VAL A 177 -9.47 -12.44 -12.19
CA VAL A 177 -10.52 -11.89 -11.33
C VAL A 177 -10.02 -10.83 -10.34
N THR A 178 -8.69 -10.61 -10.29
CA THR A 178 -8.11 -9.58 -9.41
C THR A 178 -8.34 -8.20 -10.00
N GLU A 179 -8.96 -7.33 -9.24
CA GLU A 179 -9.06 -5.91 -9.53
C GLU A 179 -7.81 -5.18 -9.06
N LEU A 180 -7.37 -4.20 -9.85
CA LEU A 180 -6.26 -3.32 -9.49
C LEU A 180 -6.79 -2.17 -8.63
N SER A 181 -5.93 -1.65 -7.76
CA SER A 181 -6.21 -0.41 -7.02
C SER A 181 -6.27 0.79 -7.96
N MET A 182 -6.77 1.91 -7.46
CA MET A 182 -6.72 3.17 -8.21
C MET A 182 -5.27 3.59 -8.48
N GLY A 183 -5.06 4.29 -9.61
CA GLY A 183 -3.83 5.01 -9.89
C GLY A 183 -3.80 6.40 -9.24
N LEU A 184 -2.63 7.03 -9.25
CA LEU A 184 -2.42 8.43 -8.84
C LEU A 184 -1.81 9.19 -10.01
N PHE A 185 -2.27 10.41 -10.22
CA PHE A 185 -1.54 11.39 -11.02
C PHE A 185 -0.71 12.25 -10.07
N VAL A 186 0.61 12.23 -10.25
CA VAL A 186 1.54 12.99 -9.39
C VAL A 186 2.20 14.08 -10.22
N LEU A 187 2.07 15.32 -9.77
CA LEU A 187 2.72 16.48 -10.38
C LEU A 187 3.82 17.00 -9.45
N PHE A 188 5.05 16.95 -9.92
CA PHE A 188 6.20 17.57 -9.24
C PHE A 188 6.46 18.94 -9.85
N PHE A 189 6.49 19.97 -9.02
CA PHE A 189 6.78 21.34 -9.49
C PHE A 189 7.48 22.15 -8.42
N GLY A 190 8.22 23.15 -8.87
CA GLY A 190 8.86 24.17 -8.02
C GLY A 190 8.09 25.48 -8.06
N SER A 191 8.08 26.21 -6.95
CA SER A 191 7.50 27.56 -6.85
C SER A 191 8.54 28.53 -6.31
N LYS A 192 8.57 29.75 -6.88
CA LYS A 192 9.36 30.87 -6.32
C LYS A 192 8.71 31.47 -5.07
N ARG A 193 7.42 31.22 -4.87
CA ARG A 193 6.65 31.70 -3.70
C ARG A 193 6.67 30.64 -2.61
N LYS A 194 6.86 31.07 -1.36
CA LYS A 194 6.67 30.24 -0.17
C LYS A 194 5.21 30.27 0.29
N PHE A 195 4.74 29.18 0.87
CA PHE A 195 3.37 28.99 1.36
C PHE A 195 3.41 28.62 2.85
N PRO A 196 3.66 29.57 3.76
CA PRO A 196 3.84 29.27 5.18
C PRO A 196 2.58 28.74 5.87
N ASP A 197 1.41 29.04 5.30
CA ASP A 197 0.10 28.62 5.84
C ASP A 197 -0.35 27.23 5.36
N VAL A 198 0.43 26.59 4.48
CA VAL A 198 0.14 25.24 3.99
C VAL A 198 1.01 24.23 4.75
N ALA A 199 0.37 23.25 5.38
CA ALA A 199 1.08 22.23 6.13
C ALA A 199 1.92 21.34 5.20
N HIS A 200 2.94 20.69 5.77
CA HIS A 200 3.80 19.73 5.05
C HIS A 200 2.98 18.68 4.28
N HIS A 201 1.92 18.18 4.91
CA HIS A 201 0.91 17.33 4.30
C HIS A 201 -0.45 17.98 4.39
N THR A 202 -1.06 18.27 3.27
CA THR A 202 -2.41 18.86 3.20
C THR A 202 -3.27 18.01 2.28
N ILE A 203 -4.47 17.67 2.77
CA ILE A 203 -5.45 16.94 1.96
C ILE A 203 -6.67 17.84 1.80
N TRP A 204 -7.03 18.07 0.55
CA TRP A 204 -8.25 18.76 0.17
C TRP A 204 -9.24 17.75 -0.38
N LEU A 205 -10.33 17.54 0.33
CA LEU A 205 -11.39 16.63 -0.07
C LEU A 205 -12.44 17.41 -0.87
N GLY A 206 -12.82 16.85 -2.01
CA GLY A 206 -13.89 17.43 -2.85
C GLY A 206 -15.27 17.30 -2.17
N PRO A 207 -16.26 18.08 -2.63
CA PRO A 207 -17.59 18.17 -2.01
C PRO A 207 -18.40 16.86 -2.11
N ARG A 208 -18.14 16.02 -3.09
CA ARG A 208 -18.86 14.76 -3.35
C ARG A 208 -18.08 13.53 -2.86
N TYR A 209 -17.54 13.54 -1.63
CA TYR A 209 -16.60 12.52 -1.14
C TYR A 209 -16.98 11.08 -1.50
N LYS A 210 -18.21 10.64 -1.17
CA LYS A 210 -18.67 9.28 -1.47
C LYS A 210 -18.84 9.03 -2.97
N ALA A 211 -19.50 9.94 -3.66
CA ALA A 211 -19.76 9.82 -5.10
C ALA A 211 -18.46 9.87 -5.90
N LEU A 212 -17.49 10.72 -5.51
CA LEU A 212 -16.16 10.75 -6.11
C LEU A 212 -15.43 9.41 -5.97
N LEU A 213 -15.52 8.76 -4.81
CA LEU A 213 -14.91 7.45 -4.61
C LEU A 213 -15.65 6.34 -5.38
N GLU A 214 -16.96 6.45 -5.58
CA GLU A 214 -17.70 5.57 -6.50
C GLU A 214 -17.24 5.77 -7.94
N ASP A 215 -17.02 7.01 -8.39
CA ASP A 215 -16.48 7.31 -9.71
C ASP A 215 -15.10 6.69 -9.92
N ILE A 216 -14.21 6.82 -8.93
CA ILE A 216 -12.84 6.28 -9.01
C ILE A 216 -12.83 4.74 -8.99
N PHE A 217 -13.47 4.13 -7.99
CA PHE A 217 -13.30 2.69 -7.73
C PHE A 217 -14.25 1.80 -8.53
N LYS A 218 -15.49 2.27 -8.79
CA LYS A 218 -16.52 1.49 -9.48
C LYS A 218 -16.70 1.90 -10.93
N ASN A 219 -16.92 3.19 -11.18
CA ASN A 219 -17.22 3.69 -12.51
C ASN A 219 -15.96 3.86 -13.35
N LYS A 220 -14.78 3.96 -12.73
CA LYS A 220 -13.46 4.19 -13.37
C LYS A 220 -13.49 5.44 -14.27
N THR A 221 -14.14 6.49 -13.79
CA THR A 221 -14.33 7.75 -14.46
C THR A 221 -13.49 8.83 -13.80
N LEU A 222 -12.82 9.65 -14.60
CA LEU A 222 -12.14 10.85 -14.10
C LEU A 222 -13.19 11.92 -13.83
N ALA A 223 -13.40 12.23 -12.55
CA ALA A 223 -14.33 13.27 -12.14
C ALA A 223 -13.71 14.66 -12.28
N GLU A 224 -14.56 15.68 -12.48
CA GLU A 224 -14.10 17.08 -12.55
C GLU A 224 -13.74 17.67 -11.19
N ASP A 225 -14.31 17.13 -10.10
CA ASP A 225 -14.16 17.60 -8.71
C ASP A 225 -13.27 16.66 -7.88
N PHE A 226 -12.10 16.32 -8.38
CA PHE A 226 -11.16 15.41 -7.69
C PHE A 226 -10.61 15.99 -6.39
N SER A 227 -10.23 15.10 -5.47
CA SER A 227 -9.50 15.45 -4.24
C SER A 227 -8.02 15.61 -4.50
N LEU A 228 -7.35 16.45 -3.70
CA LEU A 228 -5.92 16.74 -3.83
C LEU A 228 -5.18 16.33 -2.55
N TYR A 229 -4.02 15.72 -2.73
CA TYR A 229 -3.02 15.59 -1.69
C TYR A 229 -1.81 16.45 -2.05
N ILE A 230 -1.49 17.41 -1.19
CA ILE A 230 -0.39 18.36 -1.38
C ILE A 230 0.71 18.00 -0.39
N HIS A 231 1.90 17.78 -0.91
CA HIS A 231 3.11 17.55 -0.14
C HIS A 231 4.08 18.70 -0.38
N LEU A 232 4.31 19.54 0.64
CA LEU A 232 5.34 20.55 0.60
C LEU A 232 6.66 19.95 1.07
N SER A 233 7.69 20.00 0.20
CA SER A 233 9.02 19.52 0.56
C SER A 233 9.61 20.34 1.73
N LEU A 234 10.21 19.64 2.70
CA LEU A 234 10.94 20.26 3.81
C LEU A 234 12.47 20.31 3.59
N ILE A 235 12.93 19.76 2.46
CA ILE A 235 14.38 19.66 2.14
C ILE A 235 14.84 20.65 1.08
N HIS A 236 13.92 21.34 0.39
CA HIS A 236 14.21 22.34 -0.65
C HIS A 236 13.90 23.77 -0.22
N ILE A 237 13.78 24.00 1.08
CA ILE A 237 13.46 25.32 1.65
C ILE A 237 14.74 26.04 2.08
#